data_f85a9d654fc34010f06bc15a7e6ba648
#
_entry.id   f85a9d654fc34010f06bc15a7e6ba648
#
_cell.length_a   1.000
_cell.length_b   1.000
_cell.length_c   1.000
_cell.angle_alpha   90.00
_cell.angle_beta   90.00
_cell.angle_gamma   90.00
#
_symmetry.space_group_name_H-M   'P 1'
#
loop_
_entity.id
_entity.type
_entity.pdbx_description
1 polymer ?
#
loop_
_entity_poly.entity_id
_entity_poly.type
_entity_poly.pdbx_seq_one_letter_code
_entity_poly.pdbx_strand_id
1 'polypeptide(L)'
;MTADAASVCALLAEYGALIDAAKFDEWLDLFSTECCYQIAPRENFDRGLPAALVFCDSRAMLEDRIRALREANKYNIHTDRHLIGLPRILDDDLAVEAPFAVYQTDQEGETRLFATGLYRDRLEAIGRHLKIRDKLILLDTFAVPSLLATPL
;
A
#
# COMPACT_ATOMS: atom_id res chain seq x y z
N MET A 1 23.07 -5.98 3.23
CA MET A 1 22.24 -7.17 3.03
C MET A 1 21.49 -7.00 1.73
N THR A 2 21.73 -7.87 0.81
CA THR A 2 20.89 -7.94 -0.40
C THR A 2 19.56 -8.60 0.01
N ALA A 3 18.43 -7.97 -0.26
CA ALA A 3 17.15 -8.60 -0.05
C ALA A 3 17.01 -9.79 -1.01
N ASP A 4 16.79 -10.97 -0.49
CA ASP A 4 16.41 -12.08 -1.34
C ASP A 4 14.95 -11.97 -1.76
N ALA A 5 14.61 -12.58 -2.89
CA ALA A 5 13.26 -12.52 -3.44
C ALA A 5 12.22 -13.09 -2.47
N ALA A 6 12.57 -14.10 -1.68
CA ALA A 6 11.65 -14.72 -0.73
C ALA A 6 11.28 -13.74 0.40
N SER A 7 12.26 -13.01 0.94
CA SER A 7 12.01 -12.00 1.97
C SER A 7 11.14 -10.85 1.47
N VAL A 8 11.35 -10.42 0.23
CA VAL A 8 10.51 -9.38 -0.40
C VAL A 8 9.09 -9.90 -0.61
N CYS A 9 8.93 -11.11 -1.13
CA CYS A 9 7.61 -11.73 -1.30
C CYS A 9 6.88 -11.85 0.05
N ALA A 10 7.57 -12.28 1.09
CA ALA A 10 6.99 -12.42 2.42
C ALA A 10 6.52 -11.06 2.97
N LEU A 11 7.31 -10.00 2.80
CA LEU A 11 6.93 -8.66 3.26
C LEU A 11 5.67 -8.15 2.53
N LEU A 12 5.60 -8.31 1.21
CA LEU A 12 4.44 -7.85 0.44
C LEU A 12 3.20 -8.70 0.71
N ALA A 13 3.36 -10.00 0.92
CA ALA A 13 2.25 -10.87 1.32
C ALA A 13 1.68 -10.46 2.69
N GLU A 14 2.55 -10.18 3.64
CA GLU A 14 2.16 -9.67 4.97
C GLU A 14 1.49 -8.30 4.87
N TYR A 15 2.00 -7.42 4.04
CA TYR A 15 1.42 -6.09 3.77
C TYR A 15 -0.06 -6.21 3.38
N GLY A 16 -0.38 -6.98 2.37
CA GLY A 16 -1.76 -7.16 1.92
C GLY A 16 -2.64 -7.88 2.93
N ALA A 17 -2.12 -8.93 3.55
CA ALA A 17 -2.86 -9.74 4.53
C ALA A 17 -3.27 -8.92 5.76
N LEU A 18 -2.40 -8.05 6.26
CA LEU A 18 -2.70 -7.22 7.43
C LEU A 18 -3.75 -6.15 7.13
N ILE A 19 -3.71 -5.54 5.95
CA ILE A 19 -4.77 -4.61 5.52
C ILE A 19 -6.11 -5.35 5.43
N ASP A 20 -6.14 -6.49 4.76
CA ASP A 20 -7.35 -7.28 4.54
C ASP A 20 -7.95 -7.77 5.86
N ALA A 21 -7.12 -8.02 6.87
CA ALA A 21 -7.55 -8.40 8.21
C ALA A 21 -7.86 -7.21 9.13
N ALA A 22 -7.73 -5.97 8.63
CA ALA A 22 -7.87 -4.73 9.40
C ALA A 22 -6.94 -4.65 10.62
N LYS A 23 -5.77 -5.26 10.52
CA LYS A 23 -4.73 -5.22 11.56
C LYS A 23 -3.76 -4.07 11.29
N PHE A 24 -4.27 -2.86 11.42
CA PHE A 24 -3.56 -1.66 10.98
C PHE A 24 -2.35 -1.30 11.87
N ASP A 25 -2.37 -1.63 13.15
CA ASP A 25 -1.21 -1.39 14.01
C ASP A 25 -0.03 -2.28 13.60
N GLU A 26 -0.30 -3.56 13.32
CA GLU A 26 0.71 -4.48 12.81
C GLU A 26 1.17 -4.09 11.40
N TRP A 27 0.27 -3.59 10.57
CA TRP A 27 0.59 -3.06 9.24
C TRP A 27 1.53 -1.85 9.32
N LEU A 28 1.29 -0.92 10.25
CA LEU A 28 2.19 0.22 10.49
C LEU A 28 3.59 -0.23 10.89
N ASP A 29 3.72 -1.36 11.58
CA ASP A 29 5.02 -1.90 11.97
C ASP A 29 5.85 -2.43 10.80
N LEU A 30 5.26 -2.60 9.63
CA LEU A 30 6.00 -2.94 8.41
C LEU A 30 6.81 -1.76 7.87
N PHE A 31 6.51 -0.54 8.29
CA PHE A 31 7.18 0.67 7.83
C PHE A 31 8.34 1.07 8.73
N SER A 32 9.35 1.68 8.12
CA SER A 32 10.46 2.29 8.85
C SER A 32 9.96 3.47 9.70
N THR A 33 10.78 3.89 10.68
CA THR A 33 10.49 5.05 11.51
C THR A 33 10.32 6.31 10.66
N GLU A 34 11.21 6.47 9.68
CA GLU A 34 11.08 7.51 8.66
C GLU A 34 10.52 6.86 7.41
N CYS A 35 9.29 7.15 7.07
CA CYS A 35 8.64 6.56 5.91
C CYS A 35 7.83 7.57 5.13
N CYS A 36 7.61 7.28 3.87
CA CYS A 36 6.73 8.01 2.98
C CYS A 36 5.71 7.05 2.37
N TYR A 37 4.45 7.45 2.36
CA TYR A 37 3.37 6.68 1.76
C TYR A 37 2.59 7.59 0.82
N GLN A 38 2.50 7.21 -0.44
CA GLN A 38 1.89 8.04 -1.47
C GLN A 38 1.04 7.20 -2.42
N ILE A 39 -0.14 7.71 -2.73
CA ILE A 39 -1.01 7.15 -3.78
C ILE A 39 -1.23 8.23 -4.83
N ALA A 40 -0.92 7.93 -6.09
CA ALA A 40 -1.08 8.85 -7.19
C ALA A 40 -1.60 8.12 -8.43
N PRO A 41 -2.43 8.78 -9.25
CA PRO A 41 -2.75 8.27 -10.58
C PRO A 41 -1.47 8.19 -11.42
N ARG A 42 -1.29 7.11 -12.16
CA ARG A 42 -0.13 6.92 -13.05
C ARG A 42 0.04 8.08 -14.01
N GLU A 43 -1.06 8.55 -14.58
CA GLU A 43 -1.04 9.66 -15.53
C GLU A 43 -0.42 10.93 -14.93
N ASN A 44 -0.79 11.28 -13.71
CA ASN A 44 -0.22 12.45 -13.02
C ASN A 44 1.27 12.27 -12.74
N PHE A 45 1.67 11.08 -12.32
CA PHE A 45 3.06 10.76 -12.04
C PHE A 45 3.91 10.85 -13.31
N ASP A 46 3.45 10.27 -14.43
CA ASP A 46 4.16 10.27 -15.71
C ASP A 46 4.32 11.69 -16.29
N ARG A 47 3.39 12.58 -15.99
CA ARG A 47 3.46 13.99 -16.37
C ARG A 47 4.23 14.87 -15.39
N GLY A 48 4.75 14.29 -14.32
CA GLY A 48 5.44 15.06 -13.27
C GLY A 48 4.54 16.02 -12.49
N LEU A 49 3.23 15.78 -12.49
CA LEU A 49 2.28 16.60 -11.73
C LEU A 49 2.32 16.24 -10.24
N PRO A 50 2.32 17.22 -9.34
CA PRO A 50 2.46 16.96 -7.89
C PRO A 50 1.19 16.48 -7.20
N ALA A 51 0.11 16.21 -7.93
CA ALA A 51 -1.19 15.87 -7.36
C ALA A 51 -1.25 14.39 -6.95
N ALA A 52 -0.91 14.10 -5.71
CA ALA A 52 -1.18 12.81 -5.09
C ALA A 52 -2.60 12.81 -4.51
N LEU A 53 -3.27 11.63 -4.57
CA LEU A 53 -4.56 11.42 -3.90
C LEU A 53 -4.36 11.27 -2.39
N VAL A 54 -3.25 10.66 -2.00
CA VAL A 54 -2.84 10.48 -0.61
C VAL A 54 -1.35 10.75 -0.53
N PHE A 55 -0.94 11.53 0.45
CA PHE A 55 0.46 11.81 0.71
C PHE A 55 0.71 11.88 2.21
N CYS A 56 1.49 10.93 2.71
CA CYS A 56 1.98 10.92 4.09
C CYS A 56 3.50 10.92 4.04
N ASP A 57 4.12 12.02 4.45
CA ASP A 57 5.58 12.19 4.40
C ASP A 57 6.28 11.77 5.70
N SER A 58 5.52 11.24 6.65
CA SER A 58 6.04 10.76 7.93
C SER A 58 5.18 9.62 8.47
N ARG A 59 5.76 8.85 9.39
CA ARG A 59 5.03 7.82 10.11
C ARG A 59 3.86 8.40 10.92
N ALA A 60 4.04 9.57 11.52
CA ALA A 60 2.99 10.23 12.29
C ALA A 60 1.76 10.56 11.43
N MET A 61 1.95 11.05 10.22
CA MET A 61 0.86 11.29 9.27
C MET A 61 0.14 10.00 8.89
N LEU A 62 0.89 8.91 8.70
CA LEU A 62 0.31 7.60 8.37
C LEU A 62 -0.50 7.05 9.55
N GLU A 63 -0.02 7.20 10.78
CA GLU A 63 -0.74 6.83 12.01
C GLU A 63 -2.05 7.63 12.16
N ASP A 64 -2.02 8.93 11.90
CA ASP A 64 -3.21 9.78 11.94
C ASP A 64 -4.24 9.34 10.90
N ARG A 65 -3.79 8.95 9.72
CA ARG A 65 -4.66 8.44 8.68
C ARG A 65 -5.35 7.13 9.10
N ILE A 66 -4.63 6.23 9.74
CA ILE A 66 -5.21 4.98 10.28
C ILE A 66 -6.24 5.28 11.38
N ARG A 67 -5.98 6.27 12.23
CA ARG A 67 -6.94 6.70 13.24
C ARG A 67 -8.23 7.20 12.61
N ALA A 68 -8.13 8.02 11.56
CA ALA A 68 -9.29 8.52 10.81
C ALA A 68 -10.05 7.37 10.12
N LEU A 69 -9.34 6.38 9.58
CA LEU A 69 -9.91 5.20 8.96
C LEU A 69 -10.79 4.40 9.92
N ARG A 70 -10.34 4.20 11.16
CA ARG A 70 -11.11 3.47 12.17
C ARG A 70 -12.47 4.12 12.45
N GLU A 71 -12.56 5.45 12.39
CA GLU A 71 -13.82 6.16 12.49
C GLU A 71 -14.68 6.00 11.23
N ALA A 72 -14.06 6.07 10.03
CA ALA A 72 -14.77 5.93 8.76
C ALA A 72 -15.36 4.53 8.57
N ASN A 73 -14.64 3.48 8.98
CA ASN A 73 -15.06 2.08 8.79
C ASN A 73 -16.29 1.69 9.60
N LYS A 74 -16.70 2.48 10.58
CA LYS A 74 -17.96 2.25 11.30
C LYS A 74 -19.19 2.40 10.39
N TYR A 75 -19.05 3.15 9.30
CA TYR A 75 -20.14 3.53 8.41
C TYR A 75 -20.06 2.91 7.02
N ASN A 76 -18.91 2.39 6.65
CA ASN A 76 -18.65 1.79 5.34
C ASN A 76 -18.07 0.38 5.50
N ILE A 77 -18.96 -0.57 5.85
CA ILE A 77 -18.56 -1.95 6.11
C ILE A 77 -18.35 -2.67 4.78
N HIS A 78 -17.14 -3.14 4.56
CA HIS A 78 -16.74 -3.91 3.39
C HIS A 78 -15.54 -4.78 3.71
N THR A 79 -15.25 -5.73 2.85
CA THR A 79 -14.05 -6.55 2.91
C THR A 79 -13.17 -6.25 1.71
N ASP A 80 -11.91 -5.97 1.95
CA ASP A 80 -10.91 -5.82 0.90
C ASP A 80 -10.12 -7.11 0.70
N ARG A 81 -9.69 -7.34 -0.54
CA ARG A 81 -8.80 -8.44 -0.88
C ARG A 81 -7.69 -7.91 -1.79
N HIS A 82 -6.48 -7.87 -1.27
CA HIS A 82 -5.29 -7.52 -2.03
C HIS A 82 -4.73 -8.73 -2.75
N LEU A 83 -4.54 -8.61 -4.06
CA LEU A 83 -3.81 -9.57 -4.88
C LEU A 83 -2.53 -8.88 -5.35
N ILE A 84 -1.40 -9.33 -4.84
CA ILE A 84 -0.10 -8.72 -5.15
C ILE A 84 0.69 -9.70 -6.00
N GLY A 85 1.09 -9.26 -7.19
CA GLY A 85 1.89 -10.07 -8.10
C GLY A 85 3.32 -10.25 -7.61
N LEU A 86 4.07 -11.10 -8.29
CA LEU A 86 5.46 -11.34 -7.94
C LEU A 86 6.29 -10.05 -8.06
N PRO A 87 7.03 -9.69 -7.02
CA PRO A 87 7.86 -8.50 -7.05
C PRO A 87 9.10 -8.68 -7.93
N ARG A 88 9.53 -7.57 -8.53
CA ARG A 88 10.82 -7.46 -9.20
C ARG A 88 11.73 -6.58 -8.35
N ILE A 89 12.91 -7.07 -8.06
CA ILE A 89 13.96 -6.28 -7.40
C ILE A 89 14.71 -5.55 -8.51
N LEU A 90 14.72 -4.22 -8.47
CA LEU A 90 15.20 -3.39 -9.58
C LEU A 90 16.69 -3.08 -9.47
N ASP A 91 17.21 -2.93 -8.26
CA ASP A 91 18.60 -2.58 -8.01
C ASP A 91 19.08 -3.05 -6.63
N ASP A 92 20.37 -2.78 -6.34
CA ASP A 92 21.00 -3.12 -5.07
C ASP A 92 20.52 -2.26 -3.89
N ASP A 93 19.82 -1.17 -4.16
CA ASP A 93 19.28 -0.23 -3.14
C ASP A 93 17.90 -0.64 -2.61
N LEU A 94 17.54 -1.88 -2.81
CA LEU A 94 16.26 -2.43 -2.36
C LEU A 94 15.03 -1.74 -2.97
N ALA A 95 15.17 -1.22 -4.19
CA ALA A 95 14.04 -0.75 -4.97
C ALA A 95 13.28 -1.95 -5.54
N VAL A 96 11.98 -1.99 -5.30
CA VAL A 96 11.11 -3.12 -5.63
C VAL A 96 9.88 -2.63 -6.35
N GLU A 97 9.43 -3.40 -7.31
CA GLU A 97 8.19 -3.11 -8.05
C GLU A 97 7.31 -4.34 -8.09
N ALA A 98 6.01 -4.18 -7.84
CA ALA A 98 5.05 -5.28 -7.91
C ALA A 98 3.69 -4.79 -8.41
N PRO A 99 3.05 -5.49 -9.37
CA PRO A 99 1.68 -5.19 -9.75
C PRO A 99 0.70 -5.60 -8.64
N PHE A 100 -0.41 -4.91 -8.54
CA PHE A 100 -1.43 -5.25 -7.56
C PHE A 100 -2.84 -5.03 -8.08
N ALA A 101 -3.79 -5.70 -7.47
CA ALA A 101 -5.22 -5.46 -7.62
C ALA A 101 -5.88 -5.56 -6.25
N VAL A 102 -6.88 -4.72 -6.00
CA VAL A 102 -7.70 -4.77 -4.80
C VAL A 102 -9.14 -4.99 -5.21
N TYR A 103 -9.74 -6.05 -4.68
CA TYR A 103 -11.16 -6.31 -4.80
C TYR A 103 -11.87 -5.90 -3.51
N GLN A 104 -13.08 -5.41 -3.64
CA GLN A 104 -13.89 -5.02 -2.50
C GLN A 104 -15.22 -5.74 -2.55
N THR A 105 -15.61 -6.34 -1.43
CA THR A 105 -16.87 -7.04 -1.27
C THR A 105 -17.74 -6.29 -0.26
N ASP A 106 -18.96 -5.94 -0.65
CA ASP A 106 -19.91 -5.22 0.18
C ASP A 106 -20.70 -6.15 1.13
N GLN A 107 -21.63 -5.57 1.89
CA GLN A 107 -22.44 -6.30 2.85
C GLN A 107 -23.43 -7.27 2.19
N GLU A 108 -23.81 -7.01 0.96
CA GLU A 108 -24.69 -7.88 0.16
C GLU A 108 -23.93 -9.06 -0.46
N GLY A 109 -22.60 -9.07 -0.32
CA GLY A 109 -21.74 -10.11 -0.88
C GLY A 109 -21.34 -9.87 -2.32
N GLU A 110 -21.58 -8.69 -2.85
CA GLU A 110 -21.14 -8.34 -4.21
C GLU A 110 -19.68 -7.90 -4.19
N THR A 111 -18.89 -8.52 -5.06
CA THR A 111 -17.46 -8.22 -5.21
C THR A 111 -17.22 -7.44 -6.49
N ARG A 112 -16.45 -6.34 -6.38
CA ARG A 112 -16.05 -5.52 -7.52
C ARG A 112 -14.56 -5.25 -7.46
N LEU A 113 -13.98 -5.00 -8.61
CA LEU A 113 -12.62 -4.49 -8.68
C LEU A 113 -12.62 -3.05 -8.19
N PHE A 114 -11.80 -2.77 -7.17
CA PHE A 114 -11.71 -1.45 -6.56
C PHE A 114 -10.54 -0.64 -7.12
N ALA A 115 -9.35 -1.25 -7.24
CA ALA A 115 -8.16 -0.57 -7.74
C ALA A 115 -7.20 -1.55 -8.37
N THR A 116 -6.47 -1.11 -9.39
CA THR A 116 -5.31 -1.81 -9.95
C THR A 116 -4.19 -0.83 -10.15
N GLY A 117 -2.97 -1.32 -10.09
CA GLY A 117 -1.81 -0.49 -10.32
C GLY A 117 -0.50 -1.20 -10.07
N LEU A 118 0.48 -0.39 -9.70
CA LEU A 118 1.85 -0.81 -9.49
C LEU A 118 2.37 -0.23 -8.18
N TYR A 119 2.93 -1.08 -7.33
CA TYR A 119 3.72 -0.64 -6.19
C TYR A 119 5.14 -0.36 -6.65
N ARG A 120 5.68 0.78 -6.26
CA ARG A 120 7.10 1.10 -6.34
C ARG A 120 7.57 1.40 -4.94
N ASP A 121 8.33 0.49 -4.38
CA ASP A 121 8.76 0.54 -3.00
C ASP A 121 10.26 0.69 -2.91
N ARG A 122 10.70 1.41 -1.90
CA ARG A 122 12.06 1.36 -1.42
C ARG A 122 12.06 0.73 -0.05
N LEU A 123 12.80 -0.35 0.08
CA LEU A 123 12.88 -1.09 1.33
C LEU A 123 14.14 -0.70 2.10
N GLU A 124 14.14 -0.98 3.38
CA GLU A 124 15.27 -0.75 4.28
C GLU A 124 15.50 -2.02 5.10
N ALA A 125 16.77 -2.44 5.18
CA ALA A 125 17.15 -3.56 6.02
C ALA A 125 17.49 -3.04 7.43
N ILE A 126 16.75 -3.50 8.43
CA ILE A 126 16.99 -3.18 9.84
C ILE A 126 17.23 -4.48 10.58
N GLY A 127 18.49 -4.76 10.89
CA GLY A 127 18.88 -6.06 11.42
C GLY A 127 18.61 -7.18 10.42
N ARG A 128 17.75 -8.12 10.79
CA ARG A 128 17.34 -9.25 9.92
C ARG A 128 16.00 -9.01 9.23
N HIS A 129 15.40 -7.84 9.43
CA HIS A 129 14.07 -7.53 8.94
C HIS A 129 14.13 -6.52 7.81
N LEU A 130 13.24 -6.69 6.84
CA LEU A 130 12.97 -5.68 5.83
C LEU A 130 11.81 -4.81 6.30
N LYS A 131 11.96 -3.50 6.13
CA LYS A 131 10.91 -2.50 6.38
C LYS A 131 10.67 -1.70 5.11
N ILE A 132 9.47 -1.16 4.99
CA ILE A 132 9.11 -0.26 3.90
C ILE A 132 9.50 1.15 4.30
N ARG A 133 10.42 1.76 3.56
CA ARG A 133 10.80 3.15 3.74
C ARG A 133 9.92 4.08 2.91
N ASP A 134 9.81 3.79 1.62
CA ASP A 134 8.96 4.54 0.72
C ASP A 134 8.00 3.59 0.02
N LYS A 135 6.72 3.92 0.05
CA LYS A 135 5.66 3.22 -0.66
C LYS A 135 5.02 4.18 -1.63
N LEU A 136 5.23 3.97 -2.91
CA LEU A 136 4.54 4.69 -3.98
C LEU A 136 3.56 3.75 -4.65
N ILE A 137 2.28 4.08 -4.59
CA ILE A 137 1.20 3.33 -5.21
C ILE A 137 0.73 4.11 -6.44
N LEU A 138 1.01 3.57 -7.62
CA LEU A 138 0.59 4.15 -8.89
C LEU A 138 -0.68 3.47 -9.35
N LEU A 139 -1.78 4.20 -9.41
CA LEU A 139 -3.06 3.69 -9.87
C LEU A 139 -3.15 3.73 -11.39
N ASP A 140 -3.64 2.65 -11.99
CA ASP A 140 -3.89 2.59 -13.43
C ASP A 140 -5.12 3.41 -13.83
N THR A 141 -6.05 3.61 -12.91
CA THR A 141 -7.25 4.40 -13.13
C THR A 141 -7.20 5.68 -12.30
N PHE A 142 -7.75 6.78 -12.85
CA PHE A 142 -7.93 8.04 -12.13
C PHE A 142 -9.36 8.22 -11.61
N ALA A 143 -10.26 7.31 -11.92
CA ALA A 143 -11.60 7.24 -11.34
C ALA A 143 -11.60 6.20 -10.22
N VAL A 144 -11.26 6.61 -9.00
CA VAL A 144 -11.36 5.74 -7.83
C VAL A 144 -12.80 5.82 -7.32
N PRO A 145 -13.52 4.68 -7.24
CA PRO A 145 -14.85 4.69 -6.65
C PRO A 145 -14.74 5.15 -5.20
N SER A 146 -15.59 6.05 -4.81
CA SER A 146 -15.77 6.70 -3.49
C SER A 146 -14.90 6.21 -2.32
N LEU A 147 -14.31 7.16 -1.60
CA LEU A 147 -13.61 6.98 -0.32
C LEU A 147 -12.40 6.03 -0.35
N LEU A 148 -11.31 6.56 -0.85
CA LEU A 148 -10.00 5.96 -0.66
C LEU A 148 -9.53 6.18 0.80
N ALA A 149 -10.21 5.52 1.74
CA ALA A 149 -9.87 5.61 3.15
C ALA A 149 -8.94 4.50 3.58
N THR A 150 -9.21 3.27 3.13
CA THR A 150 -8.38 2.10 3.42
C THR A 150 -7.07 2.16 2.62
N PRO A 151 -5.93 1.80 3.20
CA PRO A 151 -4.67 1.65 2.47
C PRO A 151 -4.80 0.67 1.30
N LEU A 152 -4.07 0.96 0.24
CA LEU A 152 -3.98 0.11 -0.94
C LEU A 152 -2.68 -0.65 -0.98
#